data_0d95c5ee3ad8f887d95ddc154af0c66a
#
_entry.id   0d95c5ee3ad8f887d95ddc154af0c66a
#
_cell.length_a   1.000
_cell.length_b   1.000
_cell.length_c   1.000
_cell.angle_alpha   90.00
_cell.angle_beta   90.00
_cell.angle_gamma   90.00
#
_symmetry.space_group_name_H-M   'P 1'
#
loop_
_entity.id
_entity.type
_entity.pdbx_description
1 polymer ?
#
loop_
_entity_poly.entity_id
_entity_poly.type
_entity_poly.pdbx_seq_one_letter_code
_entity_poly.pdbx_strand_id
1 'polypeptide(L)'
;MLQPELKLRRDKIRWLMAQQGIDAALITCNVNLLYTYGRVVSGYLYLPLNAPARLFIKRPNTISGEHIFSVRKPEQIPGILEEEKLPMPTKLMLEGDELPYTEYIRLAALFPDAEVVNGTPVIRQARSTKTAIEIEMFRRSGIAHAKAYDRIPSVYRPGMTDRELSIEIERLMRLEGSLGIFRVFGQSMEIFMGSVLTGDNAATPSPYDFALGGEGLDPALPGGVNNTLLKEGQSVMVDLGGNFNGYMGDMSRVFSIGKLNEKAYTAHQVCLDTVSYTHLTLPTTERGEIS
;
A
#
# COMPACT_ATOMS: atom_id res chain seq x y z
N MET A 1 15.30 -10.36 -0.16
CA MET A 1 15.27 -9.64 1.13
C MET A 1 16.07 -10.48 2.13
N LEU A 2 16.85 -9.86 3.00
CA LEU A 2 17.73 -10.58 3.92
C LEU A 2 16.92 -11.30 5.01
N GLN A 3 17.23 -12.55 5.32
CA GLN A 3 16.56 -13.34 6.36
C GLN A 3 16.56 -12.67 7.75
N PRO A 4 17.63 -11.98 8.17
CA PRO A 4 17.63 -11.23 9.42
C PRO A 4 16.55 -10.14 9.50
N GLU A 5 16.31 -9.43 8.40
CA GLU A 5 15.26 -8.40 8.32
C GLU A 5 13.87 -9.00 8.47
N LEU A 6 13.59 -10.10 7.80
CA LEU A 6 12.30 -10.79 7.91
C LEU A 6 12.08 -11.35 9.31
N LYS A 7 13.13 -11.81 9.96
CA LYS A 7 13.09 -12.24 11.35
C LYS A 7 12.71 -11.07 12.27
N LEU A 8 13.39 -9.93 12.13
CA LEU A 8 13.10 -8.71 12.90
C LEU A 8 11.64 -8.30 12.79
N ARG A 9 11.08 -8.32 11.58
CA ARG A 9 9.67 -7.97 11.34
C ARG A 9 8.70 -8.96 12.00
N ARG A 10 8.97 -10.26 11.90
CA ARG A 10 8.17 -11.29 12.59
C ARG A 10 8.27 -11.17 14.10
N ASP A 11 9.46 -10.88 14.63
CA ASP A 11 9.67 -10.72 16.06
C ASP A 11 8.92 -9.48 16.60
N LYS A 12 8.84 -8.41 15.81
CA LYS A 12 8.03 -7.23 16.16
C LYS A 12 6.53 -7.57 16.23
N ILE A 13 6.02 -8.36 15.28
CA ILE A 13 4.63 -8.85 15.34
C ILE A 13 4.43 -9.71 16.59
N ARG A 14 5.34 -10.65 16.86
CA ARG A 14 5.27 -11.51 18.07
C ARG A 14 5.26 -10.70 19.36
N TRP A 15 6.08 -9.67 19.43
CA TRP A 15 6.09 -8.79 20.62
C TRP A 15 4.72 -8.14 20.84
N LEU A 16 4.08 -7.64 19.78
CA LEU A 16 2.73 -7.06 19.86
C LEU A 16 1.66 -8.12 20.18
N MET A 17 1.78 -9.33 19.62
CA MET A 17 0.91 -10.45 19.93
C MET A 17 0.97 -10.79 21.42
N ALA A 18 2.18 -10.88 21.97
CA ALA A 18 2.39 -11.20 23.39
C ALA A 18 1.71 -10.20 24.33
N GLN A 19 1.70 -8.90 23.98
CA GLN A 19 1.01 -7.86 24.75
C GLN A 19 -0.50 -8.06 24.83
N GLN A 20 -1.08 -8.83 23.90
CA GLN A 20 -2.53 -9.08 23.80
C GLN A 20 -2.89 -10.54 24.11
N GLY A 21 -1.92 -11.32 24.59
CA GLY A 21 -2.11 -12.74 24.90
C GLY A 21 -2.45 -13.59 23.68
N ILE A 22 -1.96 -13.23 22.50
CA ILE A 22 -2.21 -13.95 21.24
C ILE A 22 -1.08 -14.98 21.04
N ASP A 23 -1.43 -16.25 20.82
CA ASP A 23 -0.47 -17.35 20.70
C ASP A 23 0.05 -17.54 19.29
N ALA A 24 -0.78 -17.25 18.29
CA ALA A 24 -0.42 -17.42 16.89
C ALA A 24 -1.16 -16.44 15.98
N ALA A 25 -0.58 -16.23 14.78
CA ALA A 25 -1.20 -15.52 13.68
C ALA A 25 -1.26 -16.40 12.43
N LEU A 26 -2.35 -16.30 11.66
CA LEU A 26 -2.43 -16.85 10.32
C LEU A 26 -2.56 -15.71 9.31
N ILE A 27 -1.48 -15.45 8.57
CA ILE A 27 -1.32 -14.30 7.67
C ILE A 27 -1.50 -14.76 6.23
N THR A 28 -2.35 -14.06 5.48
CA THR A 28 -2.73 -14.42 4.10
C THR A 28 -2.62 -13.25 3.11
N CYS A 29 -2.81 -12.01 3.60
CA CYS A 29 -2.83 -10.84 2.74
C CYS A 29 -1.48 -10.57 2.08
N ASN A 30 -1.51 -10.30 0.78
CA ASN A 30 -0.30 -10.14 -0.03
C ASN A 30 0.72 -9.15 0.57
N VAL A 31 0.25 -8.01 1.07
CA VAL A 31 1.11 -6.98 1.66
C VAL A 31 1.80 -7.50 2.94
N ASN A 32 1.09 -8.30 3.73
CA ASN A 32 1.59 -8.84 4.98
C ASN A 32 2.46 -10.08 4.76
N LEU A 33 2.19 -10.89 3.72
CA LEU A 33 3.12 -11.92 3.25
C LEU A 33 4.42 -11.31 2.72
N LEU A 34 4.34 -10.22 1.95
CA LEU A 34 5.55 -9.49 1.53
C LEU A 34 6.34 -8.97 2.75
N TYR A 35 5.67 -8.44 3.76
CA TYR A 35 6.30 -7.91 4.97
C TYR A 35 6.98 -9.00 5.80
N THR A 36 6.32 -10.14 5.98
CA THR A 36 6.74 -11.20 6.92
C THR A 36 7.60 -12.28 6.29
N TYR A 37 7.41 -12.55 4.98
CA TYR A 37 8.10 -13.61 4.24
C TYR A 37 9.02 -13.06 3.13
N GLY A 38 8.81 -11.81 2.70
CA GLY A 38 9.60 -11.16 1.64
C GLY A 38 9.13 -11.46 0.23
N ARG A 39 8.04 -12.22 0.07
CA ARG A 39 7.47 -12.57 -1.22
C ARG A 39 5.96 -12.79 -1.09
N VAL A 40 5.22 -12.41 -2.12
CA VAL A 40 3.80 -12.76 -2.25
C VAL A 40 3.68 -14.18 -2.80
N VAL A 41 2.86 -14.98 -2.13
CA VAL A 41 2.48 -16.33 -2.55
C VAL A 41 0.97 -16.53 -2.35
N SER A 42 0.37 -17.44 -3.10
CA SER A 42 -0.96 -17.94 -2.75
C SER A 42 -0.81 -18.97 -1.63
N GLY A 43 -1.10 -18.58 -0.39
CA GLY A 43 -0.86 -19.43 0.75
C GLY A 43 -1.08 -18.72 2.07
N TYR A 44 -0.53 -19.30 3.14
CA TYR A 44 -0.74 -18.88 4.51
C TYR A 44 0.60 -18.91 5.26
N LEU A 45 0.92 -17.85 5.99
CA LEU A 45 2.02 -17.87 6.96
C LEU A 45 1.44 -18.05 8.37
N TYR A 46 1.69 -19.18 8.97
CA TYR A 46 1.41 -19.41 10.39
C TYR A 46 2.61 -18.91 11.21
N LEU A 47 2.37 -17.95 12.07
CA LEU A 47 3.36 -17.31 12.92
C LEU A 47 3.04 -17.62 14.39
N PRO A 48 3.59 -18.70 14.98
CA PRO A 48 3.45 -18.96 16.40
C PRO A 48 4.29 -18.00 17.22
N LEU A 49 3.87 -17.74 18.45
CA LEU A 49 4.58 -16.83 19.37
C LEU A 49 6.00 -17.35 19.68
N ASN A 50 6.14 -18.64 19.97
CA ASN A 50 7.36 -19.24 20.54
C ASN A 50 8.05 -20.28 19.64
N ALA A 51 7.73 -20.32 18.34
CA ALA A 51 8.36 -21.25 17.40
C ALA A 51 8.63 -20.59 16.04
N PRO A 52 9.47 -21.18 15.17
CA PRO A 52 9.65 -20.67 13.81
C PRO A 52 8.34 -20.60 13.04
N ALA A 53 8.22 -19.62 12.15
CA ALA A 53 7.06 -19.50 11.27
C ALA A 53 6.96 -20.68 10.31
N ARG A 54 5.73 -21.06 9.92
CA ARG A 54 5.44 -22.09 8.90
C ARG A 54 4.75 -21.43 7.72
N LEU A 55 5.24 -21.72 6.54
CA LEU A 55 4.64 -21.22 5.29
C LEU A 55 3.92 -22.37 4.58
N PHE A 56 2.63 -22.21 4.39
CA PHE A 56 1.76 -23.15 3.68
C PHE A 56 1.44 -22.57 2.30
N ILE A 57 1.99 -23.17 1.24
CA ILE A 57 1.90 -22.63 -0.13
C ILE A 57 0.94 -23.45 -0.97
N LYS A 58 -0.04 -22.78 -1.57
CA LYS A 58 -0.88 -23.33 -2.63
C LYS A 58 -0.23 -23.16 -4.00
N ARG A 59 0.35 -21.98 -4.26
CA ARG A 59 1.03 -21.63 -5.52
C ARG A 59 2.05 -20.49 -5.31
N PRO A 60 3.19 -20.49 -6.03
CA PRO A 60 3.70 -21.59 -6.86
C PRO A 60 4.20 -22.74 -5.98
N ASN A 61 4.03 -23.98 -6.43
CA ASN A 61 4.46 -25.18 -5.71
C ASN A 61 5.97 -25.49 -5.89
N THR A 62 6.69 -24.63 -6.58
CA THR A 62 8.14 -24.75 -6.83
C THR A 62 9.00 -24.19 -5.70
N ILE A 63 8.37 -23.55 -4.69
CA ILE A 63 9.05 -23.01 -3.52
C ILE A 63 9.15 -24.11 -2.47
N SER A 64 10.35 -24.42 -2.04
CA SER A 64 10.63 -25.41 -0.99
C SER A 64 11.67 -24.87 0.00
N GLY A 65 11.72 -25.46 1.16
CA GLY A 65 12.68 -25.10 2.22
C GLY A 65 12.22 -25.60 3.57
N GLU A 66 13.03 -25.39 4.57
CA GLU A 66 12.69 -25.70 5.96
C GLU A 66 11.44 -24.91 6.37
N HIS A 67 10.50 -25.58 7.01
CA HIS A 67 9.20 -24.97 7.44
C HIS A 67 8.32 -24.46 6.30
N ILE A 68 8.50 -24.98 5.08
CA ILE A 68 7.64 -24.68 3.93
C ILE A 68 6.90 -25.94 3.50
N PHE A 69 5.59 -25.85 3.46
CA PHE A 69 4.69 -26.97 3.18
C PHE A 69 3.81 -26.66 1.98
N SER A 70 3.72 -27.61 1.04
CA SER A 70 2.76 -27.51 -0.06
C SER A 70 1.41 -28.00 0.39
N VAL A 71 0.37 -27.17 0.21
CA VAL A 71 -1.02 -27.50 0.58
C VAL A 71 -1.97 -27.21 -0.59
N ARG A 72 -3.03 -28.02 -0.72
CA ARG A 72 -4.09 -27.78 -1.69
C ARG A 72 -5.20 -26.89 -1.11
N LYS A 73 -5.45 -27.02 0.18
CA LYS A 73 -6.49 -26.33 0.94
C LYS A 73 -6.06 -26.06 2.38
N PRO A 74 -6.60 -25.02 3.02
CA PRO A 74 -6.17 -24.65 4.38
C PRO A 74 -6.53 -25.70 5.44
N GLU A 75 -7.49 -26.58 5.20
CA GLU A 75 -7.88 -27.65 6.10
C GLU A 75 -6.76 -28.68 6.36
N GLN A 76 -5.68 -28.63 5.60
CA GLN A 76 -4.49 -29.47 5.84
C GLN A 76 -3.55 -28.86 6.90
N ILE A 77 -3.72 -27.57 7.24
CA ILE A 77 -2.82 -26.86 8.14
C ILE A 77 -2.78 -27.49 9.54
N PRO A 78 -3.91 -27.74 10.22
CA PRO A 78 -3.87 -28.31 11.56
C PRO A 78 -3.11 -29.64 11.64
N GLY A 79 -3.38 -30.56 10.71
CA GLY A 79 -2.70 -31.86 10.69
C GLY A 79 -1.18 -31.74 10.50
N ILE A 80 -0.72 -30.79 9.65
CA ILE A 80 0.72 -30.53 9.48
C ILE A 80 1.32 -29.91 10.76
N LEU A 81 0.60 -29.03 11.44
CA LEU A 81 1.07 -28.46 12.71
C LEU A 81 1.21 -29.55 13.80
N GLU A 82 0.30 -30.53 13.83
CA GLU A 82 0.36 -31.69 14.73
C GLU A 82 1.57 -32.58 14.39
N GLU A 83 1.80 -32.89 13.12
CA GLU A 83 2.98 -33.64 12.65
C GLU A 83 4.29 -32.94 13.03
N GLU A 84 4.34 -31.62 12.97
CA GLU A 84 5.45 -30.75 13.38
C GLU A 84 5.52 -30.60 14.92
N LYS A 85 4.62 -31.21 15.68
CA LYS A 85 4.54 -31.15 17.16
C LYS A 85 4.42 -29.72 17.70
N LEU A 86 3.74 -28.84 16.95
CA LEU A 86 3.41 -27.50 17.41
C LEU A 86 2.14 -27.51 18.24
N PRO A 87 2.09 -26.80 19.37
CA PRO A 87 0.86 -26.65 20.11
C PRO A 87 -0.18 -25.92 19.28
N MET A 88 -1.44 -26.38 19.33
CA MET A 88 -2.55 -25.64 18.78
C MET A 88 -2.75 -24.33 19.55
N PRO A 89 -3.09 -23.23 18.89
CA PRO A 89 -3.29 -21.96 19.55
C PRO A 89 -4.56 -21.99 20.40
N THR A 90 -4.53 -21.34 21.55
CA THR A 90 -5.71 -21.01 22.34
C THR A 90 -6.29 -19.66 21.96
N LYS A 91 -5.45 -18.76 21.43
CA LYS A 91 -5.85 -17.47 20.87
C LYS A 91 -5.14 -17.18 19.56
N LEU A 92 -5.91 -17.16 18.48
CA LEU A 92 -5.42 -16.99 17.09
C LEU A 92 -5.85 -15.65 16.53
N MET A 93 -4.95 -14.89 15.94
CA MET A 93 -5.32 -13.73 15.15
C MET A 93 -5.40 -14.03 13.65
N LEU A 94 -6.44 -13.52 13.03
CA LEU A 94 -6.65 -13.45 11.58
C LEU A 94 -6.71 -11.99 11.11
N GLU A 95 -6.52 -11.76 9.82
CA GLU A 95 -6.57 -10.42 9.20
C GLU A 95 -8.03 -10.01 8.93
N GLY A 96 -8.80 -9.75 10.00
CA GLY A 96 -10.26 -9.60 9.95
C GLY A 96 -10.77 -8.46 9.09
N ASP A 97 -10.00 -7.36 8.94
CA ASP A 97 -10.40 -6.23 8.08
C ASP A 97 -10.09 -6.48 6.59
N GLU A 98 -9.30 -7.50 6.27
CA GLU A 98 -8.80 -7.76 4.93
C GLU A 98 -9.42 -9.02 4.30
N LEU A 99 -9.85 -9.96 5.13
CA LEU A 99 -10.40 -11.24 4.67
C LEU A 99 -11.88 -11.10 4.32
N PRO A 100 -12.33 -11.66 3.18
CA PRO A 100 -13.75 -11.87 2.96
C PRO A 100 -14.35 -12.70 4.09
N TYR A 101 -15.58 -12.37 4.49
CA TYR A 101 -16.26 -13.04 5.61
C TYR A 101 -16.22 -14.57 5.52
N THR A 102 -16.51 -15.13 4.35
CA THR A 102 -16.51 -16.58 4.13
C THR A 102 -15.13 -17.20 4.37
N GLU A 103 -14.05 -16.53 3.94
CA GLU A 103 -12.69 -17.02 4.16
C GLU A 103 -12.30 -16.86 5.63
N TYR A 104 -12.70 -15.77 6.30
CA TYR A 104 -12.48 -15.59 7.73
C TYR A 104 -13.10 -16.73 8.55
N ILE A 105 -14.38 -17.03 8.33
CA ILE A 105 -15.08 -18.14 9.01
C ILE A 105 -14.43 -19.49 8.71
N ARG A 106 -14.06 -19.73 7.46
CA ARG A 106 -13.38 -20.96 7.06
C ARG A 106 -12.04 -21.15 7.77
N LEU A 107 -11.23 -20.08 7.88
CA LEU A 107 -9.95 -20.16 8.57
C LEU A 107 -10.10 -20.27 10.08
N ALA A 108 -11.09 -19.59 10.65
CA ALA A 108 -11.43 -19.73 12.07
C ALA A 108 -11.82 -21.17 12.43
N ALA A 109 -12.60 -21.81 11.59
CA ALA A 109 -13.05 -23.21 11.79
C ALA A 109 -11.91 -24.24 11.77
N LEU A 110 -10.70 -23.88 11.31
CA LEU A 110 -9.53 -24.77 11.40
C LEU A 110 -9.03 -24.97 12.83
N PHE A 111 -9.38 -24.06 13.73
CA PHE A 111 -8.92 -24.03 15.11
C PHE A 111 -10.14 -23.86 16.06
N PRO A 112 -10.98 -24.91 16.17
CA PRO A 112 -12.29 -24.80 16.84
C PRO A 112 -12.18 -24.46 18.33
N ASP A 113 -11.08 -24.80 18.98
CA ASP A 113 -10.84 -24.55 20.39
C ASP A 113 -10.14 -23.19 20.65
N ALA A 114 -9.81 -22.44 19.59
CA ALA A 114 -9.14 -21.15 19.72
C ALA A 114 -10.14 -19.99 19.77
N GLU A 115 -9.87 -19.02 20.64
CA GLU A 115 -10.46 -17.68 20.51
C GLU A 115 -9.87 -17.00 19.29
N VAL A 116 -10.69 -16.72 18.27
CA VAL A 116 -10.23 -16.03 17.05
C VAL A 116 -10.50 -14.55 17.14
N VAL A 117 -9.44 -13.75 16.97
CA VAL A 117 -9.48 -12.28 17.09
C VAL A 117 -9.01 -11.59 15.80
N ASN A 118 -9.44 -10.33 15.62
CA ASN A 118 -8.94 -9.50 14.51
C ASN A 118 -7.51 -9.03 14.80
N GLY A 119 -6.55 -9.51 14.04
CA GLY A 119 -5.13 -9.16 14.12
C GLY A 119 -4.69 -8.05 13.18
N THR A 120 -5.59 -7.52 12.34
CA THR A 120 -5.22 -6.44 11.39
C THR A 120 -4.58 -5.24 12.08
N PRO A 121 -5.10 -4.71 13.22
CA PRO A 121 -4.47 -3.60 13.93
C PRO A 121 -3.05 -3.93 14.41
N VAL A 122 -2.81 -5.16 14.88
CA VAL A 122 -1.49 -5.61 15.35
C VAL A 122 -0.46 -5.55 14.21
N ILE A 123 -0.82 -6.06 13.04
CA ILE A 123 0.07 -6.06 11.88
C ILE A 123 0.29 -4.64 11.36
N ARG A 124 -0.76 -3.81 11.30
CA ARG A 124 -0.65 -2.39 10.93
C ARG A 124 0.27 -1.63 11.88
N GLN A 125 0.16 -1.85 13.17
CA GLN A 125 1.05 -1.26 14.18
C GLN A 125 2.50 -1.74 13.99
N ALA A 126 2.74 -3.03 13.71
CA ALA A 126 4.08 -3.51 13.40
C ALA A 126 4.69 -2.81 12.18
N ARG A 127 3.88 -2.55 11.14
CA ARG A 127 4.31 -1.90 9.90
C ARG A 127 4.39 -0.38 10.00
N SER A 128 3.82 0.25 11.00
CA SER A 128 3.79 1.72 11.13
C SER A 128 5.19 2.32 11.29
N THR A 129 6.06 1.70 12.08
CA THR A 129 7.46 2.11 12.24
C THR A 129 8.35 1.29 11.31
N LYS A 130 9.04 1.95 10.40
CA LYS A 130 9.85 1.32 9.36
C LYS A 130 11.24 1.01 9.85
N THR A 131 11.81 -0.10 9.37
CA THR A 131 13.21 -0.45 9.57
C THR A 131 14.11 0.37 8.64
N ALA A 132 15.43 0.35 8.89
CA ALA A 132 16.39 1.02 8.01
C ALA A 132 16.34 0.52 6.55
N ILE A 133 16.10 -0.79 6.36
CA ILE A 133 15.96 -1.39 5.03
C ILE A 133 14.66 -0.90 4.35
N GLU A 134 13.57 -0.80 5.09
CA GLU A 134 12.30 -0.27 4.56
C GLU A 134 12.44 1.20 4.16
N ILE A 135 13.12 2.01 4.98
CA ILE A 135 13.40 3.42 4.67
C ILE A 135 14.21 3.54 3.38
N GLU A 136 15.21 2.67 3.19
CA GLU A 136 15.99 2.65 1.95
C GLU A 136 15.14 2.25 0.73
N MET A 137 14.20 1.31 0.88
CA MET A 137 13.26 0.95 -0.18
C MET A 137 12.34 2.13 -0.55
N PHE A 138 11.85 2.88 0.44
CA PHE A 138 11.09 4.12 0.20
C PHE A 138 11.93 5.18 -0.51
N ARG A 139 13.19 5.38 -0.13
CA ARG A 139 14.09 6.32 -0.82
C ARG A 139 14.29 5.97 -2.27
N ARG A 140 14.55 4.69 -2.58
CA ARG A 140 14.69 4.22 -3.98
C ARG A 140 13.41 4.42 -4.77
N SER A 141 12.26 4.12 -4.17
CA SER A 141 10.96 4.36 -4.79
C SER A 141 10.77 5.85 -5.08
N GLY A 142 11.05 6.72 -4.11
CA GLY A 142 10.96 8.18 -4.27
C GLY A 142 11.89 8.74 -5.34
N ILE A 143 13.12 8.25 -5.44
CA ILE A 143 14.07 8.66 -6.49
C ILE A 143 13.55 8.27 -7.89
N ALA A 144 13.06 7.05 -8.05
CA ALA A 144 12.50 6.61 -9.34
C ALA A 144 11.24 7.40 -9.70
N HIS A 145 10.39 7.68 -8.71
CA HIS A 145 9.20 8.52 -8.88
C HIS A 145 9.56 9.94 -9.33
N ALA A 146 10.51 10.59 -8.65
CA ALA A 146 10.98 11.92 -9.00
C ALA A 146 11.54 11.98 -10.43
N LYS A 147 12.32 10.99 -10.85
CA LYS A 147 12.83 10.90 -12.24
C LYS A 147 11.72 10.85 -13.27
N ALA A 148 10.62 10.14 -12.99
CA ALA A 148 9.47 10.14 -13.88
C ALA A 148 8.83 11.53 -13.96
N TYR A 149 8.67 12.21 -12.82
CA TYR A 149 8.09 13.54 -12.74
C TYR A 149 8.93 14.63 -13.44
N ASP A 150 10.25 14.57 -13.32
CA ASP A 150 11.17 15.47 -14.02
C ASP A 150 11.01 15.42 -15.54
N ARG A 151 10.50 14.30 -16.07
CA ARG A 151 10.28 14.08 -17.50
C ARG A 151 8.90 14.52 -18.00
N ILE A 152 7.95 14.81 -17.11
CA ILE A 152 6.57 15.19 -17.49
C ILE A 152 6.55 16.36 -18.50
N PRO A 153 7.31 17.46 -18.32
CA PRO A 153 7.30 18.54 -19.29
C PRO A 153 7.71 18.10 -20.71
N SER A 154 8.53 17.06 -20.84
CA SER A 154 9.03 16.59 -22.14
C SER A 154 7.99 15.77 -22.94
N VAL A 155 6.93 15.31 -22.32
CA VAL A 155 5.87 14.52 -22.98
C VAL A 155 4.62 15.35 -23.27
N TYR A 156 4.52 16.54 -22.70
CA TYR A 156 3.43 17.47 -23.04
C TYR A 156 3.55 17.95 -24.49
N ARG A 157 2.42 18.01 -25.17
CA ARG A 157 2.28 18.59 -26.51
C ARG A 157 1.03 19.48 -26.53
N PRO A 158 1.10 20.66 -27.17
CA PRO A 158 -0.07 21.52 -27.39
C PRO A 158 -1.22 20.71 -28.03
N GLY A 159 -2.43 20.90 -27.51
CA GLY A 159 -3.62 20.20 -28.00
C GLY A 159 -3.91 18.87 -27.38
N MET A 160 -3.08 18.40 -26.44
CA MET A 160 -3.39 17.19 -25.62
C MET A 160 -4.55 17.44 -24.66
N THR A 161 -5.25 16.37 -24.35
CA THR A 161 -6.18 16.28 -23.22
C THR A 161 -5.45 15.86 -21.94
N ASP A 162 -6.09 16.06 -20.78
CA ASP A 162 -5.63 15.55 -19.48
C ASP A 162 -5.44 14.04 -19.51
N ARG A 163 -6.32 13.30 -20.21
CA ARG A 163 -6.24 11.85 -20.40
C ARG A 163 -4.99 11.44 -21.18
N GLU A 164 -4.70 12.11 -22.31
CA GLU A 164 -3.50 11.80 -23.11
C GLU A 164 -2.23 12.07 -22.31
N LEU A 165 -2.19 13.17 -21.56
CA LEU A 165 -1.07 13.47 -20.68
C LEU A 165 -0.94 12.43 -19.56
N SER A 166 -2.04 12.00 -18.94
CA SER A 166 -2.05 10.95 -17.93
C SER A 166 -1.43 9.64 -18.44
N ILE A 167 -1.82 9.21 -19.64
CA ILE A 167 -1.27 8.01 -20.30
C ILE A 167 0.25 8.14 -20.51
N GLU A 168 0.73 9.29 -20.95
CA GLU A 168 2.15 9.52 -21.14
C GLU A 168 2.91 9.53 -19.80
N ILE A 169 2.32 10.10 -18.75
CA ILE A 169 2.91 10.08 -17.40
C ILE A 169 2.99 8.63 -16.85
N GLU A 170 1.92 7.86 -16.99
CA GLU A 170 1.93 6.45 -16.61
C GLU A 170 3.00 5.66 -17.39
N ARG A 171 3.15 5.95 -18.68
CA ARG A 171 4.24 5.38 -19.49
C ARG A 171 5.61 5.73 -18.94
N LEU A 172 5.85 6.99 -18.57
CA LEU A 172 7.11 7.39 -17.92
C LEU A 172 7.33 6.66 -16.61
N MET A 173 6.31 6.57 -15.77
CA MET A 173 6.38 5.83 -14.50
C MET A 173 6.78 4.37 -14.73
N ARG A 174 6.19 3.70 -15.74
CA ARG A 174 6.50 2.31 -16.08
C ARG A 174 7.92 2.15 -16.63
N LEU A 175 8.40 3.11 -17.40
CA LEU A 175 9.79 3.12 -17.91
C LEU A 175 10.83 3.30 -16.81
N GLU A 176 10.49 4.03 -15.74
CA GLU A 176 11.34 4.15 -14.55
C GLU A 176 11.19 2.96 -13.59
N GLY A 177 10.41 1.95 -13.94
CA GLY A 177 10.29 0.69 -13.20
C GLY A 177 9.08 0.57 -12.29
N SER A 178 8.08 1.46 -12.40
CA SER A 178 6.84 1.30 -11.65
C SER A 178 6.15 -0.02 -11.97
N LEU A 179 5.66 -0.71 -10.94
CA LEU A 179 4.88 -1.94 -11.09
C LEU A 179 3.48 -1.68 -11.69
N GLY A 180 3.05 -0.42 -11.73
CA GLY A 180 1.78 0.02 -12.33
C GLY A 180 0.55 -0.48 -11.59
N ILE A 181 0.68 -0.76 -10.31
CA ILE A 181 -0.44 -1.09 -9.42
C ILE A 181 -0.35 -0.25 -8.17
N PHE A 182 -1.52 0.17 -7.69
CA PHE A 182 -1.70 0.81 -6.41
C PHE A 182 -2.54 -0.11 -5.52
N ARG A 183 -2.27 -0.12 -4.21
CA ARG A 183 -3.04 -0.89 -3.24
C ARG A 183 -3.57 0.05 -2.18
N VAL A 184 -4.86 0.01 -2.00
CA VAL A 184 -5.56 0.79 -0.99
C VAL A 184 -6.36 -0.11 -0.07
N PHE A 185 -6.66 0.42 1.09
CA PHE A 185 -7.59 -0.17 2.03
C PHE A 185 -8.97 0.45 1.81
N GLY A 186 -9.98 -0.29 2.13
CA GLY A 186 -11.35 0.19 2.09
C GLY A 186 -12.23 -0.63 1.17
N GLN A 187 -13.52 -0.51 1.42
CA GLN A 187 -14.54 -1.15 0.63
C GLN A 187 -14.81 -0.33 -0.64
N SER A 188 -14.96 -1.01 -1.76
CA SER A 188 -15.27 -0.38 -3.05
C SER A 188 -14.24 0.68 -3.50
N MET A 189 -12.98 0.48 -3.16
CA MET A 189 -11.89 1.37 -3.52
C MET A 189 -11.22 0.89 -4.83
N GLU A 190 -11.80 1.28 -5.95
CA GLU A 190 -11.21 1.10 -7.27
C GLU A 190 -10.33 2.30 -7.58
N ILE A 191 -9.01 2.12 -7.51
CA ILE A 191 -8.05 3.21 -7.70
C ILE A 191 -7.10 2.91 -8.84
N PHE A 192 -7.03 3.85 -9.75
CA PHE A 192 -5.95 3.99 -10.72
C PHE A 192 -4.70 4.63 -10.06
N MET A 193 -3.62 4.81 -10.82
CA MET A 193 -2.34 5.30 -10.27
C MET A 193 -2.42 6.69 -9.63
N GLY A 194 -3.44 7.47 -9.93
CA GLY A 194 -3.69 8.82 -9.42
C GLY A 194 -4.36 9.73 -10.43
N SER A 195 -4.39 11.01 -10.14
CA SER A 195 -5.14 12.02 -10.90
C SER A 195 -4.22 12.96 -11.67
N VAL A 196 -4.63 13.32 -12.90
CA VAL A 196 -4.08 14.43 -13.67
C VAL A 196 -5.24 15.39 -13.96
N LEU A 197 -5.27 16.53 -13.29
CA LEU A 197 -6.43 17.41 -13.25
C LEU A 197 -6.07 18.83 -13.73
N THR A 198 -6.95 19.42 -14.53
CA THR A 198 -6.83 20.78 -15.03
C THR A 198 -8.18 21.46 -15.20
N GLY A 199 -8.20 22.80 -15.24
CA GLY A 199 -9.41 23.58 -15.46
C GLY A 199 -10.52 23.26 -14.46
N ASP A 200 -11.77 23.26 -14.93
CA ASP A 200 -12.95 23.01 -14.10
C ASP A 200 -12.98 21.59 -13.52
N ASN A 201 -12.38 20.62 -14.23
CA ASN A 201 -12.27 19.25 -13.75
C ASN A 201 -11.46 19.15 -12.43
N ALA A 202 -10.51 20.05 -12.22
CA ALA A 202 -9.73 20.09 -10.98
C ALA A 202 -10.54 20.56 -9.76
N ALA A 203 -11.68 21.18 -9.96
CA ALA A 203 -12.60 21.61 -8.90
C ALA A 203 -13.76 20.63 -8.68
N THR A 204 -13.88 19.58 -9.50
CA THR A 204 -14.98 18.61 -9.40
C THR A 204 -14.71 17.61 -8.28
N PRO A 205 -15.64 17.47 -7.29
CA PRO A 205 -15.47 16.50 -6.22
C PRO A 205 -15.66 15.08 -6.73
N SER A 206 -15.01 14.13 -6.08
CA SER A 206 -15.13 12.69 -6.33
C SER A 206 -15.81 12.02 -5.14
N PRO A 207 -16.51 10.89 -5.31
CA PRO A 207 -17.08 10.11 -4.21
C PRO A 207 -16.04 9.30 -3.44
N TYR A 208 -14.80 9.27 -3.91
CA TYR A 208 -13.72 8.55 -3.24
C TYR A 208 -13.17 9.34 -2.07
N ASP A 209 -12.81 8.63 -1.00
CA ASP A 209 -11.94 9.19 0.03
C ASP A 209 -10.57 9.53 -0.56
N PHE A 210 -9.75 10.24 0.19
CA PHE A 210 -8.49 10.84 -0.24
C PHE A 210 -8.71 12.09 -1.10
N ALA A 211 -7.64 12.79 -1.41
CA ALA A 211 -7.67 13.99 -2.24
C ALA A 211 -7.84 13.70 -3.75
N LEU A 212 -8.64 12.69 -4.08
CA LEU A 212 -8.97 12.36 -5.46
C LEU A 212 -10.13 13.23 -5.93
N GLY A 213 -9.88 14.06 -6.92
CA GLY A 213 -10.89 14.89 -7.59
C GLY A 213 -11.12 14.45 -9.02
N GLY A 214 -11.94 15.24 -9.72
CA GLY A 214 -12.26 15.03 -11.12
C GLY A 214 -13.54 14.26 -11.37
N GLU A 215 -14.14 14.50 -12.51
CA GLU A 215 -15.41 13.89 -12.93
C GLU A 215 -15.25 12.43 -13.36
N GLY A 216 -14.07 12.11 -13.92
CA GLY A 216 -13.84 10.81 -14.54
C GLY A 216 -14.37 10.72 -15.96
N LEU A 217 -14.07 9.61 -16.61
CA LEU A 217 -14.47 9.33 -18.01
C LEU A 217 -15.82 8.61 -18.08
N ASP A 218 -16.23 7.96 -17.04
CA ASP A 218 -17.41 7.11 -17.00
C ASP A 218 -18.00 7.07 -15.57
N PRO A 219 -19.33 7.05 -15.41
CA PRO A 219 -19.95 6.91 -14.08
C PRO A 219 -19.53 5.68 -13.29
N ALA A 220 -18.96 4.66 -13.93
CA ALA A 220 -18.42 3.48 -13.26
C ALA A 220 -17.13 3.78 -12.47
N LEU A 221 -16.38 4.83 -12.87
CA LEU A 221 -15.19 5.32 -12.18
C LEU A 221 -15.21 6.86 -12.17
N PRO A 222 -16.00 7.48 -11.27
CA PRO A 222 -16.25 8.93 -11.25
C PRO A 222 -15.11 9.66 -10.52
N GLY A 223 -13.95 9.70 -11.13
CA GLY A 223 -12.76 10.38 -10.61
C GLY A 223 -11.65 10.49 -11.64
N GLY A 224 -10.78 11.47 -11.49
CA GLY A 224 -9.63 11.69 -12.37
C GLY A 224 -9.97 12.42 -13.67
N VAL A 225 -9.26 12.07 -14.74
CA VAL A 225 -9.35 12.71 -16.06
C VAL A 225 -10.73 12.60 -16.69
N ASN A 226 -11.15 13.61 -17.46
CA ASN A 226 -12.44 13.64 -18.16
C ASN A 226 -12.34 14.08 -19.64
N ASN A 227 -11.15 14.01 -20.25
CA ASN A 227 -10.83 14.53 -21.58
C ASN A 227 -10.81 16.07 -21.67
N THR A 228 -10.61 16.78 -20.56
CA THR A 228 -10.41 18.23 -20.60
C THR A 228 -9.19 18.58 -21.43
N LEU A 229 -9.36 19.48 -22.42
CA LEU A 229 -8.27 19.97 -23.26
C LEU A 229 -7.32 20.83 -22.44
N LEU A 230 -6.02 20.53 -22.51
CA LEU A 230 -4.96 21.31 -21.88
C LEU A 230 -4.74 22.61 -22.64
N LYS A 231 -4.82 23.75 -21.97
CA LYS A 231 -4.75 25.07 -22.56
C LYS A 231 -3.67 25.94 -21.92
N GLU A 232 -3.10 26.85 -22.69
CA GLU A 232 -2.21 27.87 -22.17
C GLU A 232 -2.91 28.71 -21.08
N GLY A 233 -2.16 29.11 -20.07
CA GLY A 233 -2.69 29.83 -18.91
C GLY A 233 -3.37 28.97 -17.86
N GLN A 234 -3.30 27.65 -17.99
CA GLN A 234 -3.84 26.70 -17.00
C GLN A 234 -2.75 25.97 -16.20
N SER A 235 -3.07 25.64 -14.97
CA SER A 235 -2.27 24.70 -14.17
C SER A 235 -2.76 23.27 -14.42
N VAL A 236 -1.83 22.32 -14.29
CA VAL A 236 -2.10 20.89 -14.31
C VAL A 236 -1.58 20.31 -13.01
N MET A 237 -2.46 19.79 -12.19
CA MET A 237 -2.10 19.02 -11.01
C MET A 237 -1.86 17.57 -11.43
N VAL A 238 -0.73 17.02 -11.02
CA VAL A 238 -0.37 15.62 -11.20
C VAL A 238 -0.15 15.02 -9.82
N ASP A 239 -1.01 14.13 -9.44
CA ASP A 239 -1.02 13.47 -8.13
C ASP A 239 -1.10 11.97 -8.33
N LEU A 240 0.04 11.28 -8.20
CA LEU A 240 0.17 9.88 -8.56
C LEU A 240 0.90 9.09 -7.47
N GLY A 241 0.41 7.88 -7.23
CA GLY A 241 1.09 6.89 -6.42
C GLY A 241 2.23 6.20 -7.18
N GLY A 242 3.39 6.06 -6.55
CA GLY A 242 4.55 5.36 -7.10
C GLY A 242 4.77 4.01 -6.42
N ASN A 243 4.80 2.92 -7.18
CA ASN A 243 5.12 1.59 -6.68
C ASN A 243 6.24 0.97 -7.51
N PHE A 244 7.48 1.10 -7.06
CA PHE A 244 8.66 0.64 -7.79
C PHE A 244 9.27 -0.65 -7.22
N ASN A 245 8.98 -0.97 -5.96
CA ASN A 245 9.59 -2.14 -5.28
C ASN A 245 8.67 -2.75 -4.21
N GLY A 246 7.38 -2.45 -4.25
CA GLY A 246 6.41 -2.86 -3.24
C GLY A 246 6.27 -1.87 -2.07
N TYR A 247 7.13 -0.84 -1.99
CA TYR A 247 6.99 0.30 -1.06
C TYR A 247 6.48 1.49 -1.87
N MET A 248 5.24 1.87 -1.59
CA MET A 248 4.54 2.91 -2.33
C MET A 248 4.93 4.28 -1.80
N GLY A 249 5.19 5.21 -2.72
CA GLY A 249 5.29 6.62 -2.46
C GLY A 249 4.09 7.35 -3.04
N ASP A 250 3.86 8.53 -2.53
CA ASP A 250 2.85 9.46 -2.99
C ASP A 250 3.53 10.77 -3.37
N MET A 251 3.17 11.34 -4.51
CA MET A 251 3.79 12.56 -5.00
C MET A 251 2.82 13.40 -5.80
N SER A 252 2.61 14.63 -5.35
CA SER A 252 1.83 15.62 -6.06
C SER A 252 2.71 16.76 -6.55
N ARG A 253 2.51 17.22 -7.79
CA ARG A 253 3.16 18.39 -8.38
C ARG A 253 2.17 19.17 -9.25
N VAL A 254 2.39 20.47 -9.31
CA VAL A 254 1.62 21.36 -10.18
C VAL A 254 2.53 21.87 -11.26
N PHE A 255 2.10 21.69 -12.51
CA PHE A 255 2.76 22.21 -13.71
C PHE A 255 1.94 23.37 -14.27
N SER A 256 2.58 24.30 -14.94
CA SER A 256 1.92 25.39 -15.66
C SER A 256 2.08 25.21 -17.17
N ILE A 257 1.01 25.45 -17.91
CA ILE A 257 1.04 25.56 -19.36
C ILE A 257 1.11 27.03 -19.70
N GLY A 258 2.31 27.50 -20.12
CA GLY A 258 2.57 28.90 -20.27
C GLY A 258 2.56 29.68 -18.93
N LYS A 259 2.20 30.97 -19.01
CA LYS A 259 2.18 31.86 -17.86
C LYS A 259 0.79 31.83 -17.18
N LEU A 260 0.76 31.58 -15.90
CA LEU A 260 -0.45 31.68 -15.07
C LEU A 260 -0.65 33.14 -14.59
N ASN A 261 -1.82 33.43 -14.01
CA ASN A 261 -2.04 34.70 -13.33
C ASN A 261 -1.24 34.75 -12.01
N GLU A 262 -0.90 35.96 -11.58
CA GLU A 262 -0.07 36.16 -10.36
C GLU A 262 -0.70 35.61 -9.09
N LYS A 263 -2.05 35.58 -9.00
CA LYS A 263 -2.76 35.00 -7.85
C LYS A 263 -2.54 33.49 -7.74
N ALA A 264 -2.41 32.78 -8.87
CA ALA A 264 -2.14 31.35 -8.87
C ALA A 264 -0.75 31.06 -8.27
N TYR A 265 0.27 31.82 -8.68
CA TYR A 265 1.62 31.67 -8.11
C TYR A 265 1.64 32.03 -6.63
N THR A 266 0.98 33.10 -6.23
CA THR A 266 0.87 33.48 -4.80
C THR A 266 0.19 32.40 -3.98
N ALA A 267 -0.93 31.88 -4.45
CA ALA A 267 -1.66 30.80 -3.77
C ALA A 267 -0.81 29.53 -3.66
N HIS A 268 -0.11 29.17 -4.74
CA HIS A 268 0.78 28.00 -4.71
C HIS A 268 1.93 28.19 -3.72
N GLN A 269 2.53 29.39 -3.64
CA GLN A 269 3.58 29.68 -2.66
C GLN A 269 3.06 29.53 -1.22
N VAL A 270 1.86 30.04 -0.93
CA VAL A 270 1.23 29.86 0.39
C VAL A 270 1.06 28.37 0.72
N CYS A 271 0.65 27.54 -0.24
CA CYS A 271 0.56 26.10 -0.03
C CYS A 271 1.93 25.47 0.28
N LEU A 272 2.97 25.83 -0.46
CA LEU A 272 4.34 25.35 -0.21
C LEU A 272 4.84 25.74 1.18
N ASP A 273 4.62 26.98 1.58
CA ASP A 273 5.02 27.51 2.89
C ASP A 273 4.27 26.77 4.01
N THR A 274 2.97 26.50 3.82
CA THR A 274 2.13 25.75 4.77
C THR A 274 2.63 24.33 4.94
N VAL A 275 2.91 23.62 3.84
CA VAL A 275 3.46 22.26 3.89
C VAL A 275 4.80 22.23 4.61
N SER A 276 5.70 23.18 4.27
CA SER A 276 7.00 23.30 4.92
C SER A 276 6.87 23.58 6.43
N TYR A 277 5.98 24.49 6.81
CA TYR A 277 5.70 24.82 8.21
C TYR A 277 5.17 23.58 8.96
N THR A 278 4.21 22.87 8.41
CA THR A 278 3.63 21.66 9.02
C THR A 278 4.68 20.59 9.26
N HIS A 279 5.57 20.33 8.29
CA HIS A 279 6.63 19.33 8.44
C HIS A 279 7.75 19.74 9.41
N LEU A 280 8.02 21.04 9.54
CA LEU A 280 9.05 21.55 10.45
C LEU A 280 8.57 21.70 11.89
N THR A 281 7.26 21.91 12.10
CA THR A 281 6.67 22.22 13.42
C THR A 281 5.91 21.08 14.05
N LEU A 282 5.67 19.97 13.33
CA LEU A 282 5.17 18.76 13.97
C LEU A 282 6.20 18.29 14.99
N PRO A 283 5.84 18.20 16.29
CA PRO A 283 6.78 17.75 17.31
C PRO A 283 7.18 16.31 17.00
N THR A 284 8.43 16.15 16.59
CA THR A 284 9.04 14.83 16.38
C THR A 284 9.37 14.12 17.69
N THR A 285 9.21 14.79 18.81
CA THR A 285 9.67 14.36 20.13
C THR A 285 8.58 14.02 21.11
N GLU A 286 7.37 14.52 20.96
CA GLU A 286 6.24 14.12 21.80
C GLU A 286 5.35 13.12 21.08
N ARG A 287 5.67 11.86 21.22
CA ARG A 287 4.75 10.76 21.03
C ARG A 287 3.82 10.67 22.25
N GLY A 288 3.22 11.78 22.57
CA GLY A 288 2.17 11.88 23.52
C GLY A 288 0.89 12.09 22.72
N GLU A 289 0.03 11.10 22.76
CA GLU A 289 -1.40 11.31 22.75
C GLU A 289 -1.97 12.06 21.54
N ILE A 290 -2.04 11.35 20.41
CA ILE A 290 -3.17 11.57 19.51
C ILE A 290 -4.20 10.51 19.89
N SER A 291 -5.14 10.94 20.74
CA SER A 291 -6.37 10.23 21.09
C SER A 291 -7.25 10.04 19.85
#